data_60838dce3c0e2dc8377a9c8cebeb8164
#
_entry.id   60838dce3c0e2dc8377a9c8cebeb8164
#
_cell.length_a   1.000
_cell.length_b   1.000
_cell.length_c   1.000
_cell.angle_alpha   90.00
_cell.angle_beta   90.00
_cell.angle_gamma   90.00
#
_symmetry.space_group_name_H-M   'P 1'
#
loop_
_entity.id
_entity.type
_entity.pdbx_description
1 polymer ?
#
loop_
_entity_poly.entity_id
_entity_poly.type
_entity_poly.pdbx_seq_one_letter_code
_entity_poly.pdbx_strand_id
1 'polypeptide(L)'
;MTKRFFFPHEQGEQALQQLSGKPPLAPFHQVVLDFVQALSQRFVKMRQYPEIVALGFWMRKANMKAIEQQWEQDTNGRIMKARGTVFHIAPSNVDTIFIYSWMLSLLAGNRNIIRLSSKDQPQQHALLQAILEELTQPAYQMLAERNVILTYEHNDQTTAELSGICHVRVVWGGDETVKAVRRVPLLPVASELVFPDRFSLSLIKAQAIIELEQAAFVQLVHQFYNDAYWFDQLACSSPRLIVWDGEHEQVERAQDRFWQLLEQVHAAKASELLPALQVQKLTTGLWLSAEQEAIRMNNRPAFARVMFNQVTAEIRERHCGGGFFLETVVNELSELVPMLNDKDQTLSYFGYDREELLELAARIHARGIDRIVPIGKALDFHEIWDGQSFLRSFTREIVII
;
A
#
# COMPACT_ATOMS: atom_id res chain seq x y z
N MET A 1 -6.39 -27.28 -14.45
CA MET A 1 -5.14 -26.75 -13.84
C MET A 1 -5.21 -26.90 -12.33
N THR A 2 -4.09 -27.30 -11.70
CA THR A 2 -4.08 -27.76 -10.32
C THR A 2 -3.85 -26.58 -9.38
N LYS A 3 -4.72 -26.43 -8.35
CA LYS A 3 -4.46 -25.55 -7.21
C LYS A 3 -3.27 -26.14 -6.42
N ARG A 4 -2.30 -25.29 -6.05
CA ARG A 4 -1.22 -25.66 -5.15
C ARG A 4 -1.50 -25.01 -3.79
N PHE A 5 -1.67 -25.85 -2.77
CA PHE A 5 -1.95 -25.39 -1.42
C PHE A 5 -0.64 -25.25 -0.65
N PHE A 6 -0.49 -24.10 -0.01
CA PHE A 6 0.57 -23.84 0.98
C PHE A 6 0.07 -24.15 2.39
N PHE A 7 -1.25 -23.92 2.63
CA PHE A 7 -1.87 -24.24 3.91
C PHE A 7 -3.37 -24.49 3.79
N PRO A 8 -3.92 -25.58 4.39
CA PRO A 8 -3.16 -26.75 4.79
C PRO A 8 -2.62 -27.49 3.56
N HIS A 9 -1.42 -28.05 3.67
CA HIS A 9 -0.73 -28.58 2.49
C HIS A 9 -1.38 -29.86 1.91
N GLU A 10 -1.63 -30.88 2.75
CA GLU A 10 -2.15 -32.18 2.28
C GLU A 10 -3.67 -32.25 2.16
N GLN A 11 -4.41 -31.43 2.90
CA GLN A 11 -5.88 -31.44 2.99
C GLN A 11 -6.49 -30.14 2.45
N GLY A 12 -5.82 -29.43 1.56
CA GLY A 12 -6.23 -28.11 1.09
C GLY A 12 -7.62 -28.09 0.45
N GLU A 13 -7.96 -29.04 -0.42
CA GLU A 13 -9.27 -29.14 -1.03
C GLU A 13 -10.37 -29.46 0.00
N GLN A 14 -10.10 -30.37 0.93
CA GLN A 14 -11.03 -30.69 2.01
C GLN A 14 -11.26 -29.47 2.93
N ALA A 15 -10.18 -28.79 3.32
CA ALA A 15 -10.26 -27.57 4.12
C ALA A 15 -11.08 -26.47 3.42
N LEU A 16 -10.90 -26.31 2.11
CA LEU A 16 -11.65 -25.34 1.31
C LEU A 16 -13.15 -25.69 1.30
N GLN A 17 -13.51 -26.95 1.10
CA GLN A 17 -14.91 -27.42 1.14
C GLN A 17 -15.54 -27.24 2.52
N GLN A 18 -14.81 -27.46 3.59
CA GLN A 18 -15.28 -27.34 4.96
C GLN A 18 -15.28 -25.90 5.49
N LEU A 19 -14.59 -24.98 4.82
CA LEU A 19 -14.36 -23.62 5.31
C LEU A 19 -15.67 -22.90 5.61
N SER A 20 -16.66 -23.00 4.75
CA SER A 20 -17.96 -22.34 4.90
C SER A 20 -18.75 -22.84 6.12
N GLY A 21 -18.53 -24.07 6.57
CA GLY A 21 -19.16 -24.66 7.75
C GLY A 21 -18.53 -24.19 9.09
N LYS A 22 -17.35 -23.59 9.06
CA LYS A 22 -16.72 -23.07 10.30
C LYS A 22 -17.39 -21.74 10.69
N PRO A 23 -17.86 -21.55 11.93
CA PRO A 23 -18.43 -20.27 12.36
C PRO A 23 -17.35 -19.18 12.35
N PRO A 24 -17.68 -17.96 11.90
CA PRO A 24 -16.77 -16.81 12.06
C PRO A 24 -16.51 -16.52 13.56
N LEU A 25 -15.39 -15.85 13.83
CA LEU A 25 -15.06 -15.39 15.17
C LEU A 25 -15.72 -14.03 15.47
N ALA A 26 -15.74 -13.64 16.73
CA ALA A 26 -16.04 -12.25 17.10
C ALA A 26 -14.90 -11.34 16.59
N PRO A 27 -15.19 -10.08 16.20
CA PRO A 27 -14.15 -9.09 15.97
C PRO A 27 -13.20 -8.99 17.18
N PHE A 28 -11.92 -8.83 16.92
CA PHE A 28 -10.83 -8.75 17.92
C PHE A 28 -10.80 -9.93 18.91
N HIS A 29 -11.17 -11.12 18.45
CA HIS A 29 -11.10 -12.35 19.26
C HIS A 29 -9.67 -12.58 19.76
N GLN A 30 -9.52 -12.95 21.05
CA GLN A 30 -8.22 -13.03 21.71
C GLN A 30 -7.21 -13.92 20.97
N VAL A 31 -7.62 -15.06 20.42
CA VAL A 31 -6.74 -15.94 19.65
C VAL A 31 -6.14 -15.25 18.41
N VAL A 32 -6.88 -14.31 17.80
CA VAL A 32 -6.38 -13.51 16.65
C VAL A 32 -5.34 -12.52 17.15
N LEU A 33 -5.60 -11.81 18.23
CA LEU A 33 -4.67 -10.84 18.82
C LEU A 33 -3.36 -11.52 19.23
N ASP A 34 -3.43 -12.71 19.81
CA ASP A 34 -2.25 -13.49 20.22
C ASP A 34 -1.46 -13.95 19.00
N PHE A 35 -2.11 -14.42 17.95
CA PHE A 35 -1.49 -14.79 16.69
C PHE A 35 -0.81 -13.61 15.99
N VAL A 36 -1.49 -12.48 15.89
CA VAL A 36 -0.92 -11.24 15.31
C VAL A 36 0.31 -10.80 16.09
N GLN A 37 0.27 -10.89 17.43
CA GLN A 37 1.41 -10.55 18.28
C GLN A 37 2.58 -11.52 18.09
N ALA A 38 2.33 -12.83 17.94
CA ALA A 38 3.37 -13.82 17.65
C ALA A 38 4.06 -13.54 16.31
N LEU A 39 3.28 -13.27 15.25
CA LEU A 39 3.83 -12.89 13.95
C LEU A 39 4.60 -11.55 14.02
N SER A 40 4.09 -10.55 14.73
CA SER A 40 4.80 -9.28 14.95
C SER A 40 6.21 -9.52 15.52
N GLN A 41 6.33 -10.37 16.53
CA GLN A 41 7.62 -10.70 17.16
C GLN A 41 8.60 -11.39 16.22
N ARG A 42 8.12 -12.15 15.25
CA ARG A 42 8.95 -12.77 14.20
C ARG A 42 9.36 -11.75 13.16
N PHE A 43 8.42 -10.98 12.66
CA PHE A 43 8.64 -10.01 11.57
C PHE A 43 9.64 -8.91 11.95
N VAL A 44 9.60 -8.39 13.17
CA VAL A 44 10.57 -7.37 13.63
C VAL A 44 12.01 -7.89 13.71
N LYS A 45 12.21 -9.20 13.67
CA LYS A 45 13.54 -9.82 13.64
C LYS A 45 14.10 -10.03 12.24
N MET A 46 13.28 -9.92 11.19
CA MET A 46 13.66 -10.15 9.80
C MET A 46 14.35 -8.91 9.19
N ARG A 47 15.47 -8.48 9.80
CA ARG A 47 16.18 -7.22 9.48
C ARG A 47 16.64 -7.09 8.03
N GLN A 48 16.81 -8.21 7.32
CA GLN A 48 17.13 -8.23 5.89
C GLN A 48 15.99 -7.73 5.00
N TYR A 49 14.76 -7.62 5.54
CA TYR A 49 13.57 -7.15 4.84
C TYR A 49 12.93 -5.99 5.63
N PRO A 50 13.35 -4.73 5.40
CA PRO A 50 12.86 -3.57 6.15
C PRO A 50 11.34 -3.42 6.12
N GLU A 51 10.70 -3.80 5.02
CA GLU A 51 9.26 -3.73 4.81
C GLU A 51 8.51 -4.72 5.73
N ILE A 52 9.08 -5.91 5.93
CA ILE A 52 8.54 -6.91 6.87
C ILE A 52 8.69 -6.41 8.30
N VAL A 53 9.82 -5.78 8.60
CA VAL A 53 10.06 -5.17 9.91
C VAL A 53 9.03 -4.06 10.17
N ALA A 54 8.76 -3.19 9.18
CA ALA A 54 7.72 -2.14 9.29
C ALA A 54 6.33 -2.73 9.55
N LEU A 55 5.96 -3.79 8.81
CA LEU A 55 4.71 -4.52 9.04
C LEU A 55 4.66 -5.11 10.46
N GLY A 56 5.76 -5.74 10.92
CA GLY A 56 5.87 -6.26 12.28
C GLY A 56 5.70 -5.18 13.37
N PHE A 57 6.23 -3.98 13.14
CA PHE A 57 6.03 -2.84 14.03
C PHE A 57 4.57 -2.40 14.07
N TRP A 58 3.90 -2.34 12.90
CA TRP A 58 2.49 -2.01 12.81
C TRP A 58 1.61 -3.05 13.53
N MET A 59 1.96 -4.32 13.48
CA MET A 59 1.24 -5.42 14.14
C MET A 59 1.45 -5.50 15.66
N ARG A 60 2.23 -4.60 16.29
CA ARG A 60 2.48 -4.64 17.73
C ARG A 60 1.20 -4.48 18.54
N LYS A 61 1.17 -5.12 19.70
CA LYS A 61 0.03 -5.11 20.64
C LYS A 61 -0.52 -3.72 20.91
N ALA A 62 0.35 -2.72 21.09
CA ALA A 62 -0.08 -1.35 21.35
C ALA A 62 -0.90 -0.76 20.19
N ASN A 63 -0.48 -1.01 18.94
CA ASN A 63 -1.22 -0.53 17.79
C ASN A 63 -2.51 -1.31 17.57
N MET A 64 -2.49 -2.63 17.75
CA MET A 64 -3.71 -3.45 17.68
C MET A 64 -4.75 -3.00 18.69
N LYS A 65 -4.32 -2.69 19.91
CA LYS A 65 -5.19 -2.12 20.94
C LYS A 65 -5.75 -0.74 20.56
N ALA A 66 -4.94 0.11 19.94
CA ALA A 66 -5.41 1.42 19.45
C ALA A 66 -6.46 1.26 18.34
N ILE A 67 -6.26 0.33 17.41
CA ILE A 67 -7.23 0.00 16.35
C ILE A 67 -8.54 -0.56 16.95
N GLU A 68 -8.45 -1.45 17.95
CA GLU A 68 -9.61 -1.99 18.66
C GLU A 68 -10.40 -0.88 19.37
N GLN A 69 -9.72 0.00 20.11
CA GLN A 69 -10.35 1.13 20.79
C GLN A 69 -11.03 2.10 19.82
N GLN A 70 -10.39 2.42 18.70
CA GLN A 70 -10.99 3.25 17.68
C GLN A 70 -12.23 2.57 17.08
N TRP A 71 -12.14 1.26 16.79
CA TRP A 71 -13.25 0.46 16.31
C TRP A 71 -14.44 0.46 17.28
N GLU A 72 -14.20 0.29 18.56
CA GLU A 72 -15.24 0.35 19.61
C GLU A 72 -15.93 1.71 19.64
N GLN A 73 -15.15 2.80 19.53
CA GLN A 73 -15.69 4.16 19.45
C GLN A 73 -16.53 4.38 18.20
N ASP A 74 -16.02 3.95 17.04
CA ASP A 74 -16.67 4.12 15.74
C ASP A 74 -17.96 3.30 15.61
N THR A 75 -18.03 2.17 16.28
CA THR A 75 -19.21 1.31 16.28
C THR A 75 -20.19 1.64 17.41
N ASN A 76 -19.76 2.33 18.45
CA ASN A 76 -20.59 2.89 19.53
C ASN A 76 -21.69 1.93 20.02
N GLY A 77 -21.31 0.70 20.41
CA GLY A 77 -22.24 -0.32 20.92
C GLY A 77 -23.10 -1.02 19.86
N ARG A 78 -22.89 -0.78 18.57
CA ARG A 78 -23.57 -1.50 17.49
C ARG A 78 -23.15 -2.98 17.47
N ILE A 79 -24.08 -3.83 17.07
CA ILE A 79 -23.81 -5.28 16.98
C ILE A 79 -23.07 -5.56 15.67
N MET A 80 -21.75 -5.63 15.74
CA MET A 80 -20.91 -5.94 14.59
C MET A 80 -20.55 -7.43 14.52
N LYS A 81 -20.67 -8.02 13.33
CA LYS A 81 -20.32 -9.41 13.05
C LYS A 81 -19.44 -9.50 11.81
N ALA A 82 -18.57 -10.50 11.77
CA ALA A 82 -17.81 -10.81 10.57
C ALA A 82 -18.72 -11.02 9.35
N ARG A 83 -18.26 -10.63 8.16
CA ARG A 83 -18.98 -10.89 6.91
C ARG A 83 -19.09 -12.37 6.59
N GLY A 84 -18.04 -13.14 6.90
CA GLY A 84 -18.02 -14.59 6.65
C GLY A 84 -16.72 -15.07 6.03
N THR A 85 -16.67 -15.37 4.74
CA THR A 85 -15.45 -15.78 4.04
C THR A 85 -14.93 -14.62 3.18
N VAL A 86 -13.65 -14.29 3.33
CA VAL A 86 -12.96 -13.28 2.52
C VAL A 86 -11.99 -13.97 1.59
N PHE A 87 -12.05 -13.67 0.30
CA PHE A 87 -11.14 -14.16 -0.71
C PHE A 87 -10.16 -13.05 -1.11
N HIS A 88 -8.89 -13.21 -0.76
CA HIS A 88 -7.82 -12.26 -1.05
C HIS A 88 -7.04 -12.69 -2.29
N ILE A 89 -6.95 -11.82 -3.28
CA ILE A 89 -6.09 -11.97 -4.46
C ILE A 89 -4.92 -11.02 -4.27
N ALA A 90 -3.76 -11.58 -3.91
CA ALA A 90 -2.54 -10.83 -3.62
C ALA A 90 -1.87 -10.32 -4.90
N PRO A 91 -1.21 -9.14 -4.86
CA PRO A 91 -0.43 -8.62 -5.97
C PRO A 91 0.89 -9.38 -6.11
N SER A 92 1.62 -9.10 -7.17
CA SER A 92 2.91 -9.76 -7.44
C SER A 92 4.14 -8.89 -7.20
N ASN A 93 3.97 -7.66 -6.71
CA ASN A 93 5.02 -6.65 -6.59
C ASN A 93 5.24 -6.12 -5.16
N VAL A 94 4.32 -6.42 -4.23
CA VAL A 94 4.43 -5.99 -2.82
C VAL A 94 3.97 -7.14 -1.92
N ASP A 95 4.94 -7.92 -1.44
CA ASP A 95 4.66 -9.16 -0.70
C ASP A 95 4.00 -8.94 0.67
N THR A 96 4.20 -7.79 1.30
CA THR A 96 3.63 -7.49 2.62
C THR A 96 2.13 -7.16 2.58
N ILE A 97 1.62 -6.73 1.42
CA ILE A 97 0.25 -6.19 1.34
C ILE A 97 -0.84 -7.26 1.54
N PHE A 98 -0.57 -8.52 1.15
CA PHE A 98 -1.55 -9.58 1.39
C PHE A 98 -1.72 -9.87 2.90
N ILE A 99 -0.62 -9.80 3.66
CA ILE A 99 -0.66 -10.00 5.11
C ILE A 99 -1.46 -8.87 5.77
N TYR A 100 -1.25 -7.64 5.33
CA TYR A 100 -1.98 -6.48 5.83
C TYR A 100 -3.50 -6.65 5.68
N SER A 101 -4.00 -6.93 4.47
CA SER A 101 -5.44 -7.13 4.27
C SER A 101 -5.97 -8.39 4.96
N TRP A 102 -5.19 -9.47 5.01
CA TRP A 102 -5.54 -10.70 5.72
C TRP A 102 -5.63 -10.48 7.24
N MET A 103 -4.65 -9.77 7.84
CA MET A 103 -4.67 -9.45 9.28
C MET A 103 -5.92 -8.64 9.67
N LEU A 104 -6.28 -7.63 8.89
CA LEU A 104 -7.50 -6.85 9.14
C LEU A 104 -8.77 -7.70 9.00
N SER A 105 -8.78 -8.66 8.05
CA SER A 105 -9.86 -9.63 7.93
C SER A 105 -9.94 -10.60 9.12
N LEU A 106 -8.78 -11.06 9.63
CA LEU A 106 -8.72 -11.87 10.85
C LEU A 106 -9.21 -11.10 12.07
N LEU A 107 -8.79 -9.85 12.24
CA LEU A 107 -9.26 -8.97 13.34
C LEU A 107 -10.77 -8.77 13.28
N ALA A 108 -11.36 -8.72 12.10
CA ALA A 108 -12.81 -8.69 11.92
C ALA A 108 -13.50 -10.04 12.15
N GLY A 109 -12.75 -11.13 12.37
CA GLY A 109 -13.24 -12.47 12.69
C GLY A 109 -13.61 -13.35 11.49
N ASN A 110 -13.19 -13.01 10.29
CA ASN A 110 -13.53 -13.74 9.07
C ASN A 110 -12.71 -15.01 8.88
N ARG A 111 -13.28 -15.91 8.05
CA ARG A 111 -12.56 -16.99 7.39
C ARG A 111 -11.88 -16.44 6.14
N ASN A 112 -10.72 -16.97 5.76
CA ASN A 112 -9.96 -16.40 4.67
C ASN A 112 -9.49 -17.46 3.66
N ILE A 113 -9.52 -17.08 2.40
CA ILE A 113 -8.87 -17.76 1.28
C ILE A 113 -7.86 -16.77 0.73
N ILE A 114 -6.57 -17.10 0.75
CA ILE A 114 -5.51 -16.22 0.28
C ILE A 114 -4.87 -16.85 -0.96
N ARG A 115 -5.04 -16.20 -2.12
CA ARG A 115 -4.33 -16.55 -3.34
C ARG A 115 -3.06 -15.71 -3.42
N LEU A 116 -1.92 -16.37 -3.31
CA LEU A 116 -0.62 -15.76 -3.51
C LEU A 116 -0.24 -15.71 -5.00
N SER A 117 0.63 -14.79 -5.36
CA SER A 117 1.26 -14.76 -6.68
C SER A 117 2.07 -16.06 -6.91
N SER A 118 2.11 -16.53 -8.15
CA SER A 118 2.96 -17.66 -8.54
C SER A 118 4.43 -17.28 -8.74
N LYS A 119 4.78 -15.98 -8.65
CA LYS A 119 6.17 -15.53 -8.73
C LYS A 119 6.94 -16.01 -7.52
N ASP A 120 8.11 -16.55 -7.77
CA ASP A 120 9.02 -17.02 -6.76
C ASP A 120 9.87 -15.84 -6.24
N GLN A 121 9.68 -15.46 -4.98
CA GLN A 121 10.39 -14.33 -4.35
C GLN A 121 10.88 -14.74 -2.96
N PRO A 122 12.17 -14.52 -2.64
CA PRO A 122 12.74 -14.89 -1.33
C PRO A 122 12.00 -14.26 -0.15
N GLN A 123 11.55 -13.02 -0.29
CA GLN A 123 10.80 -12.31 0.73
C GLN A 123 9.43 -12.96 1.00
N GLN A 124 8.71 -13.34 -0.06
CA GLN A 124 7.42 -14.03 0.06
C GLN A 124 7.59 -15.39 0.77
N HIS A 125 8.66 -16.13 0.46
CA HIS A 125 8.97 -17.40 1.13
C HIS A 125 9.22 -17.20 2.62
N ALA A 126 10.04 -16.20 3.00
CA ALA A 126 10.33 -15.92 4.41
C ALA A 126 9.06 -15.58 5.20
N LEU A 127 8.18 -14.75 4.60
CA LEU A 127 6.89 -14.40 5.19
C LEU A 127 5.98 -15.62 5.33
N LEU A 128 5.84 -16.39 4.26
CA LEU A 128 4.99 -17.58 4.24
C LEU A 128 5.46 -18.62 5.25
N GLN A 129 6.76 -18.88 5.32
CA GLN A 129 7.33 -19.80 6.31
C GLN A 129 6.98 -19.37 7.74
N ALA A 130 7.19 -18.11 8.09
CA ALA A 130 6.85 -17.61 9.43
C ALA A 130 5.36 -17.76 9.76
N ILE A 131 4.48 -17.50 8.78
CA ILE A 131 3.03 -17.67 8.93
C ILE A 131 2.67 -19.14 9.16
N LEU A 132 3.23 -20.06 8.36
CA LEU A 132 2.93 -21.48 8.45
C LEU A 132 3.41 -22.08 9.78
N GLU A 133 4.60 -21.70 10.23
CA GLU A 133 5.13 -22.12 11.52
C GLU A 133 4.23 -21.69 12.70
N GLU A 134 3.60 -20.51 12.63
CA GLU A 134 2.65 -20.08 13.66
C GLU A 134 1.29 -20.76 13.51
N LEU A 135 0.73 -20.83 12.30
CA LEU A 135 -0.59 -21.45 12.08
C LEU A 135 -0.64 -22.93 12.46
N THR A 136 0.51 -23.62 12.41
CA THR A 136 0.61 -25.05 12.79
C THR A 136 0.71 -25.27 14.32
N GLN A 137 0.87 -24.20 15.12
CA GLN A 137 0.91 -24.33 16.58
C GLN A 137 -0.49 -24.74 17.10
N PRO A 138 -0.57 -25.66 18.09
CA PRO A 138 -1.84 -26.08 18.68
C PRO A 138 -2.69 -24.91 19.22
N ALA A 139 -2.03 -23.87 19.74
CA ALA A 139 -2.69 -22.66 20.25
C ALA A 139 -3.53 -21.94 19.17
N TYR A 140 -3.18 -22.08 17.89
CA TYR A 140 -3.80 -21.40 16.76
C TYR A 140 -4.64 -22.34 15.87
N GLN A 141 -4.96 -23.56 16.32
CA GLN A 141 -5.77 -24.50 15.55
C GLN A 141 -7.10 -23.90 15.10
N MET A 142 -7.73 -23.10 15.97
CA MET A 142 -8.97 -22.40 15.63
C MET A 142 -8.81 -21.49 14.42
N LEU A 143 -7.66 -20.82 14.25
CA LEU A 143 -7.35 -20.00 13.08
C LEU A 143 -6.96 -20.85 11.88
N ALA A 144 -6.16 -21.90 12.11
CA ALA A 144 -5.75 -22.85 11.08
C ALA A 144 -6.98 -23.39 10.29
N GLU A 145 -8.03 -23.80 10.98
CA GLU A 145 -9.28 -24.30 10.39
C GLU A 145 -10.10 -23.26 9.64
N ARG A 146 -9.76 -21.98 9.70
CA ARG A 146 -10.45 -20.84 9.10
C ARG A 146 -9.66 -20.14 8.02
N ASN A 147 -8.50 -20.69 7.66
CA ASN A 147 -7.62 -20.08 6.68
C ASN A 147 -7.13 -21.09 5.67
N VAL A 148 -7.17 -20.72 4.39
CA VAL A 148 -6.62 -21.52 3.29
C VAL A 148 -5.68 -20.60 2.50
N ILE A 149 -4.43 -21.03 2.31
CA ILE A 149 -3.43 -20.29 1.53
C ILE A 149 -3.06 -21.15 0.32
N LEU A 150 -3.22 -20.60 -0.88
CA LEU A 150 -3.00 -21.32 -2.13
C LEU A 150 -2.45 -20.42 -3.23
N THR A 151 -1.99 -21.04 -4.30
CA THR A 151 -1.73 -20.38 -5.57
C THR A 151 -2.27 -21.21 -6.73
N TYR A 152 -2.60 -20.55 -7.84
CA TYR A 152 -2.95 -21.15 -9.12
C TYR A 152 -2.61 -20.16 -10.24
N GLU A 153 -2.35 -20.67 -11.42
CA GLU A 153 -2.17 -19.86 -12.63
C GLU A 153 -3.49 -19.18 -13.01
N HIS A 154 -3.42 -18.12 -13.83
CA HIS A 154 -4.62 -17.41 -14.29
C HIS A 154 -5.66 -18.38 -14.85
N ASN A 155 -6.74 -18.56 -14.10
CA ASN A 155 -7.82 -19.47 -14.44
C ASN A 155 -9.16 -18.93 -13.91
N ASP A 156 -10.03 -18.55 -14.83
CA ASP A 156 -11.32 -17.96 -14.50
C ASP A 156 -12.24 -18.95 -13.78
N GLN A 157 -12.15 -20.26 -14.11
CA GLN A 157 -12.95 -21.29 -13.47
C GLN A 157 -12.58 -21.45 -11.98
N THR A 158 -11.29 -21.51 -11.66
CA THR A 158 -10.83 -21.57 -10.27
C THR A 158 -11.18 -20.28 -9.52
N THR A 159 -11.01 -19.13 -10.18
CA THR A 159 -11.41 -17.84 -9.59
C THR A 159 -12.92 -17.78 -9.34
N ALA A 160 -13.73 -18.33 -10.25
CA ALA A 160 -15.18 -18.41 -10.09
C ALA A 160 -15.59 -19.34 -8.92
N GLU A 161 -14.96 -20.51 -8.80
CA GLU A 161 -15.17 -21.42 -7.68
C GLU A 161 -14.92 -20.71 -6.33
N LEU A 162 -13.78 -20.04 -6.18
CA LEU A 162 -13.42 -19.35 -4.93
C LEU A 162 -14.29 -18.10 -4.69
N SER A 163 -14.66 -17.38 -5.75
CA SER A 163 -15.58 -16.25 -5.68
C SER A 163 -17.01 -16.68 -5.33
N GLY A 164 -17.41 -17.89 -5.72
CA GLY A 164 -18.73 -18.45 -5.45
C GLY A 164 -18.97 -18.86 -3.98
N ILE A 165 -17.93 -18.89 -3.14
CA ILE A 165 -18.02 -19.21 -1.71
C ILE A 165 -17.60 -18.05 -0.80
N CYS A 166 -17.19 -16.91 -1.36
CA CYS A 166 -16.79 -15.76 -0.58
C CYS A 166 -17.93 -14.75 -0.38
N HIS A 167 -17.85 -13.99 0.71
CA HIS A 167 -18.75 -12.90 1.04
C HIS A 167 -18.08 -11.53 0.79
N VAL A 168 -16.75 -11.50 0.74
CA VAL A 168 -15.95 -10.34 0.32
C VAL A 168 -14.82 -10.85 -0.56
N ARG A 169 -14.62 -10.23 -1.71
CA ARG A 169 -13.44 -10.43 -2.55
C ARG A 169 -12.54 -9.20 -2.46
N VAL A 170 -11.28 -9.40 -2.12
CA VAL A 170 -10.25 -8.34 -2.06
C VAL A 170 -9.31 -8.55 -3.23
N VAL A 171 -9.17 -7.53 -4.09
CA VAL A 171 -8.34 -7.60 -5.29
C VAL A 171 -7.26 -6.53 -5.20
N TRP A 172 -6.02 -6.96 -5.08
CA TRP A 172 -4.83 -6.12 -5.21
C TRP A 172 -4.17 -6.37 -6.56
N GLY A 173 -4.00 -5.33 -7.37
CA GLY A 173 -3.34 -5.46 -8.65
C GLY A 173 -3.65 -4.32 -9.60
N GLY A 174 -2.90 -4.24 -10.70
CA GLY A 174 -3.11 -3.23 -11.72
C GLY A 174 -4.50 -3.29 -12.37
N ASP A 175 -4.87 -2.22 -13.07
CA ASP A 175 -6.19 -2.03 -13.69
C ASP A 175 -6.63 -3.24 -14.52
N GLU A 176 -5.71 -3.85 -15.28
CA GLU A 176 -6.02 -5.03 -16.11
C GLU A 176 -6.32 -6.28 -15.26
N THR A 177 -5.61 -6.46 -14.15
CA THR A 177 -5.91 -7.55 -13.19
C THR A 177 -7.29 -7.36 -12.60
N VAL A 178 -7.62 -6.15 -12.17
CA VAL A 178 -8.94 -5.82 -11.63
C VAL A 178 -10.03 -6.08 -12.66
N LYS A 179 -9.87 -5.62 -13.90
CA LYS A 179 -10.82 -5.86 -15.00
C LYS A 179 -11.01 -7.37 -15.27
N ALA A 180 -9.93 -8.13 -15.27
CA ALA A 180 -9.98 -9.58 -15.49
C ALA A 180 -10.76 -10.29 -14.36
N VAL A 181 -10.45 -9.98 -13.10
CA VAL A 181 -11.13 -10.57 -11.94
C VAL A 181 -12.60 -10.16 -11.88
N ARG A 182 -12.96 -8.93 -12.26
CA ARG A 182 -14.35 -8.45 -12.29
C ARG A 182 -15.24 -9.15 -13.33
N ARG A 183 -14.67 -9.79 -14.34
CA ARG A 183 -15.45 -10.65 -15.28
C ARG A 183 -16.02 -11.88 -14.57
N VAL A 184 -15.40 -12.29 -13.47
CA VAL A 184 -15.89 -13.41 -12.66
C VAL A 184 -16.95 -12.92 -11.69
N PRO A 185 -18.20 -13.39 -11.77
CA PRO A 185 -19.28 -12.92 -10.93
C PRO A 185 -19.07 -13.31 -9.46
N LEU A 186 -19.61 -12.49 -8.58
CA LEU A 186 -19.73 -12.75 -7.15
C LEU A 186 -21.14 -13.23 -6.80
N LEU A 187 -21.30 -13.83 -5.62
CA LEU A 187 -22.63 -14.05 -5.04
C LEU A 187 -23.35 -12.69 -4.90
N PRO A 188 -24.68 -12.64 -5.09
CA PRO A 188 -25.45 -11.39 -4.98
C PRO A 188 -25.30 -10.68 -3.63
N VAL A 189 -25.00 -11.41 -2.56
CA VAL A 189 -24.79 -10.88 -1.20
C VAL A 189 -23.32 -10.48 -0.91
N ALA A 190 -22.40 -10.82 -1.81
CA ALA A 190 -20.99 -10.54 -1.64
C ALA A 190 -20.65 -9.11 -2.09
N SER A 191 -19.57 -8.56 -1.51
CA SER A 191 -19.00 -7.29 -1.89
C SER A 191 -17.56 -7.44 -2.39
N GLU A 192 -17.05 -6.41 -3.05
CA GLU A 192 -15.69 -6.40 -3.57
C GLU A 192 -14.95 -5.16 -3.07
N LEU A 193 -13.71 -5.36 -2.62
CA LEU A 193 -12.74 -4.30 -2.34
C LEU A 193 -11.64 -4.39 -3.39
N VAL A 194 -11.40 -3.31 -4.09
CA VAL A 194 -10.43 -3.26 -5.19
C VAL A 194 -9.40 -2.19 -4.92
N PHE A 195 -8.15 -2.54 -5.12
CA PHE A 195 -7.00 -1.66 -4.99
C PHE A 195 -6.22 -1.68 -6.33
N PRO A 196 -6.65 -0.80 -7.29
CA PRO A 196 -6.09 -0.75 -8.64
C PRO A 196 -4.79 0.04 -8.68
N ASP A 197 -4.31 0.33 -9.89
CA ASP A 197 -3.17 1.23 -10.09
C ASP A 197 -3.49 2.62 -9.55
N ARG A 198 -2.61 3.11 -8.69
CA ARG A 198 -2.71 4.43 -8.07
C ARG A 198 -1.42 5.21 -8.29
N PHE A 199 -1.51 6.51 -8.10
CA PHE A 199 -0.42 7.45 -8.22
C PHE A 199 -0.31 8.28 -6.94
N SER A 200 0.91 8.60 -6.49
CA SER A 200 1.09 9.42 -5.29
C SER A 200 2.07 10.55 -5.55
N LEU A 201 1.93 11.61 -4.78
CA LEU A 201 2.69 12.84 -4.94
C LEU A 201 3.19 13.38 -3.61
N SER A 202 4.22 14.23 -3.67
CA SER A 202 4.69 15.02 -2.54
C SER A 202 4.51 16.50 -2.81
N LEU A 203 3.98 17.23 -1.85
CA LEU A 203 3.82 18.67 -1.85
C LEU A 203 4.82 19.30 -0.87
N ILE A 204 5.73 20.10 -1.37
CA ILE A 204 6.85 20.63 -0.59
C ILE A 204 6.89 22.15 -0.69
N LYS A 205 6.74 22.84 0.45
CA LYS A 205 6.91 24.30 0.54
C LYS A 205 8.40 24.62 0.47
N ALA A 206 8.83 25.29 -0.61
CA ALA A 206 10.24 25.58 -0.89
C ALA A 206 10.90 26.37 0.24
N GLN A 207 10.23 27.42 0.74
CA GLN A 207 10.73 28.24 1.84
C GLN A 207 11.01 27.41 3.10
N ALA A 208 10.13 26.45 3.43
CA ALA A 208 10.33 25.58 4.58
C ALA A 208 11.57 24.68 4.45
N ILE A 209 11.92 24.25 3.23
CA ILE A 209 13.19 23.53 2.97
C ILE A 209 14.40 24.45 3.20
N ILE A 210 14.33 25.71 2.73
CA ILE A 210 15.44 26.65 2.84
C ILE A 210 15.74 26.98 4.30
N GLU A 211 14.72 27.17 5.11
CA GLU A 211 14.82 27.58 6.51
C GLU A 211 15.09 26.43 7.48
N LEU A 212 14.93 25.18 7.02
CA LEU A 212 15.01 24.02 7.89
C LEU A 212 16.45 23.83 8.42
N GLU A 213 16.56 23.68 9.72
CA GLU A 213 17.78 23.33 10.44
C GLU A 213 18.43 22.07 9.85
N GLN A 214 19.78 22.03 9.79
CA GLN A 214 20.51 20.97 9.10
C GLN A 214 20.18 19.56 9.62
N ALA A 215 20.04 19.35 10.94
CA ALA A 215 19.74 18.04 11.50
C ALA A 215 18.33 17.56 11.11
N ALA A 216 17.34 18.46 11.18
CA ALA A 216 15.97 18.18 10.77
C ALA A 216 15.86 17.96 9.25
N PHE A 217 16.64 18.70 8.46
CA PHE A 217 16.71 18.54 7.02
C PHE A 217 17.27 17.17 6.61
N VAL A 218 18.34 16.71 7.26
CA VAL A 218 18.90 15.37 7.04
C VAL A 218 17.83 14.31 7.37
N GLN A 219 17.12 14.46 8.48
CA GLN A 219 16.05 13.55 8.85
C GLN A 219 14.93 13.53 7.81
N LEU A 220 14.48 14.69 7.32
CA LEU A 220 13.44 14.81 6.30
C LEU A 220 13.83 14.07 5.02
N VAL A 221 15.06 14.26 4.53
CA VAL A 221 15.53 13.60 3.30
C VAL A 221 15.65 12.08 3.49
N HIS A 222 16.05 11.60 4.67
CA HIS A 222 16.00 10.18 5.00
C HIS A 222 14.58 9.63 5.02
N GLN A 223 13.61 10.38 5.53
CA GLN A 223 12.20 10.00 5.53
C GLN A 223 11.65 9.95 4.11
N PHE A 224 11.93 10.96 3.29
CA PHE A 224 11.56 10.95 1.87
C PHE A 224 12.20 9.76 1.12
N TYR A 225 13.48 9.48 1.40
CA TYR A 225 14.14 8.32 0.82
C TYR A 225 13.37 7.02 1.13
N ASN A 226 12.93 6.83 2.37
CA ASN A 226 12.17 5.64 2.74
C ASN A 226 10.85 5.57 1.98
N ASP A 227 10.08 6.68 1.89
CA ASP A 227 8.82 6.74 1.15
C ASP A 227 9.00 6.45 -0.35
N ALA A 228 10.13 6.88 -0.93
CA ALA A 228 10.35 6.77 -2.37
C ALA A 228 11.06 5.47 -2.79
N TYR A 229 12.06 5.00 -2.03
CA TYR A 229 12.96 3.94 -2.51
C TYR A 229 12.68 2.56 -1.92
N TRP A 230 11.93 2.47 -0.85
CA TRP A 230 11.40 1.17 -0.46
C TRP A 230 10.48 0.67 -1.58
N PHE A 231 10.50 -0.60 -1.91
CA PHE A 231 9.78 -1.16 -3.05
C PHE A 231 10.13 -0.53 -4.42
N ASP A 232 11.33 0.03 -4.60
CA ASP A 232 11.79 0.63 -5.86
C ASP A 232 10.80 1.68 -6.44
N GLN A 233 10.14 2.46 -5.57
CA GLN A 233 9.09 3.42 -5.94
C GLN A 233 7.86 2.78 -6.62
N LEU A 234 7.68 1.46 -6.50
CA LEU A 234 6.56 0.72 -7.12
C LEU A 234 5.34 0.62 -6.20
N ALA A 235 5.46 0.97 -4.91
CA ALA A 235 4.30 1.06 -4.04
C ALA A 235 3.35 2.18 -4.50
N CYS A 236 2.05 1.94 -4.38
CA CYS A 236 1.02 2.92 -4.82
C CYS A 236 1.10 4.24 -4.06
N SER A 237 1.56 4.22 -2.81
CA SER A 237 1.74 5.40 -1.96
C SER A 237 3.14 6.04 -2.05
N SER A 238 4.09 5.47 -2.80
CA SER A 238 5.38 6.10 -3.03
C SER A 238 5.24 7.35 -3.90
N PRO A 239 5.87 8.49 -3.52
CA PRO A 239 5.79 9.73 -4.28
C PRO A 239 6.47 9.58 -5.65
N ARG A 240 5.75 9.92 -6.71
CA ARG A 240 6.19 9.90 -8.11
C ARG A 240 6.24 11.29 -8.72
N LEU A 241 5.40 12.20 -8.25
CA LEU A 241 5.37 13.60 -8.61
C LEU A 241 5.74 14.43 -7.38
N ILE A 242 6.69 15.36 -7.56
CA ILE A 242 7.02 16.37 -6.55
C ILE A 242 6.43 17.70 -7.01
N VAL A 243 5.55 18.26 -6.22
CA VAL A 243 5.00 19.60 -6.41
C VAL A 243 5.73 20.55 -5.47
N TRP A 244 6.45 21.48 -6.04
CA TRP A 244 7.16 22.54 -5.30
C TRP A 244 6.26 23.75 -5.19
N ASP A 245 6.03 24.23 -3.97
CA ASP A 245 5.25 25.44 -3.71
C ASP A 245 6.21 26.59 -3.34
N GLY A 246 6.17 27.66 -4.13
CA GLY A 246 6.95 28.86 -3.92
C GLY A 246 7.38 29.55 -5.21
N GLU A 247 7.98 30.73 -5.06
CA GLU A 247 8.53 31.48 -6.17
C GLU A 247 9.75 30.78 -6.80
N HIS A 248 9.97 31.02 -8.08
CA HIS A 248 10.97 30.32 -8.89
C HIS A 248 12.36 30.27 -8.24
N GLU A 249 12.89 31.38 -7.73
CA GLU A 249 14.21 31.42 -7.10
C GLU A 249 14.26 30.59 -5.79
N GLN A 250 13.18 30.63 -5.02
CA GLN A 250 13.06 29.81 -3.80
C GLN A 250 13.03 28.33 -4.14
N VAL A 251 12.24 27.94 -5.16
CA VAL A 251 12.13 26.55 -5.62
C VAL A 251 13.48 26.03 -6.11
N GLU A 252 14.24 26.79 -6.91
CA GLU A 252 15.55 26.34 -7.38
C GLU A 252 16.53 26.10 -6.19
N ARG A 253 16.58 27.00 -5.24
CA ARG A 253 17.41 26.82 -4.04
C ARG A 253 17.00 25.61 -3.20
N ALA A 254 15.70 25.41 -3.02
CA ALA A 254 15.16 24.27 -2.28
C ALA A 254 15.46 22.95 -3.00
N GLN A 255 15.27 22.91 -4.31
CA GLN A 255 15.59 21.76 -5.14
C GLN A 255 17.07 21.38 -5.08
N ASP A 256 17.97 22.35 -5.25
CA ASP A 256 19.40 22.08 -5.22
C ASP A 256 19.83 21.49 -3.88
N ARG A 257 19.36 22.09 -2.77
CA ARG A 257 19.62 21.59 -1.41
C ARG A 257 19.07 20.16 -1.22
N PHE A 258 17.82 19.92 -1.63
CA PHE A 258 17.11 18.65 -1.42
C PHE A 258 17.73 17.52 -2.23
N TRP A 259 17.90 17.72 -3.52
CA TRP A 259 18.38 16.67 -4.42
C TRP A 259 19.85 16.34 -4.19
N GLN A 260 20.69 17.32 -3.83
CA GLN A 260 22.07 17.07 -3.46
C GLN A 260 22.19 16.15 -2.25
N LEU A 261 21.39 16.37 -1.21
CA LEU A 261 21.41 15.51 -0.02
C LEU A 261 20.78 14.14 -0.31
N LEU A 262 19.72 14.08 -1.12
CA LEU A 262 19.11 12.79 -1.50
C LEU A 262 20.10 11.90 -2.26
N GLU A 263 20.93 12.47 -3.13
CA GLU A 263 22.00 11.75 -3.83
C GLU A 263 23.01 11.14 -2.84
N GLN A 264 23.41 11.88 -1.82
CA GLN A 264 24.30 11.40 -0.76
C GLN A 264 23.66 10.29 0.08
N VAL A 265 22.40 10.46 0.48
CA VAL A 265 21.64 9.46 1.24
C VAL A 265 21.48 8.16 0.43
N HIS A 266 21.16 8.29 -0.86
CA HIS A 266 21.04 7.13 -1.74
C HIS A 266 22.38 6.40 -1.87
N ALA A 267 23.48 7.12 -2.15
CA ALA A 267 24.82 6.53 -2.28
C ALA A 267 25.26 5.79 -1.01
N ALA A 268 24.85 6.25 0.18
CA ALA A 268 25.16 5.60 1.45
C ALA A 268 24.33 4.33 1.73
N LYS A 269 23.11 4.22 1.14
CA LYS A 269 22.16 3.14 1.41
C LYS A 269 22.05 2.11 0.28
N ALA A 270 22.26 2.51 -0.96
CA ALA A 270 22.12 1.64 -2.12
C ALA A 270 23.25 0.62 -2.17
N SER A 271 22.91 -0.67 -2.17
CA SER A 271 23.90 -1.76 -2.30
C SER A 271 24.35 -1.96 -3.74
N GLU A 272 23.44 -1.90 -4.71
CA GLU A 272 23.71 -2.01 -6.15
C GLU A 272 22.60 -1.33 -6.95
N LEU A 273 23.00 -0.61 -8.00
CA LEU A 273 22.07 -0.02 -8.97
C LEU A 273 21.80 -1.05 -10.08
N LEU A 274 20.57 -1.50 -10.20
CA LEU A 274 20.19 -2.43 -11.27
C LEU A 274 20.34 -1.73 -12.64
N PRO A 275 21.22 -2.21 -13.54
CA PRO A 275 21.45 -1.57 -14.84
C PRO A 275 20.17 -1.37 -15.66
N ALA A 276 19.24 -2.33 -15.59
CA ALA A 276 17.95 -2.24 -16.28
C ALA A 276 17.13 -1.01 -15.84
N LEU A 277 17.08 -0.71 -14.53
CA LEU A 277 16.39 0.48 -14.02
C LEU A 277 17.07 1.78 -14.47
N GLN A 278 18.40 1.81 -14.59
CA GLN A 278 19.12 2.99 -15.09
C GLN A 278 18.78 3.26 -16.55
N VAL A 279 18.77 2.22 -17.39
CA VAL A 279 18.37 2.32 -18.80
C VAL A 279 16.92 2.78 -18.89
N GLN A 280 16.02 2.19 -18.10
CA GLN A 280 14.60 2.53 -18.10
C GLN A 280 14.36 3.99 -17.71
N LYS A 281 14.99 4.49 -16.63
CA LYS A 281 14.91 5.91 -16.24
C LYS A 281 15.38 6.85 -17.35
N LEU A 282 16.53 6.55 -17.94
CA LEU A 282 17.09 7.37 -19.00
C LEU A 282 16.18 7.39 -20.22
N THR A 283 15.73 6.23 -20.71
CA THR A 283 14.86 6.14 -21.89
C THR A 283 13.51 6.80 -21.67
N THR A 284 12.89 6.60 -20.48
CA THR A 284 11.65 7.27 -20.12
C THR A 284 11.81 8.78 -20.06
N GLY A 285 12.87 9.26 -19.42
CA GLY A 285 13.13 10.71 -19.31
C GLY A 285 13.39 11.35 -20.67
N LEU A 286 14.17 10.71 -21.54
CA LEU A 286 14.43 11.21 -22.90
C LEU A 286 13.15 11.23 -23.73
N TRP A 287 12.34 10.18 -23.66
CA TRP A 287 11.06 10.11 -24.36
C TRP A 287 10.12 11.24 -23.89
N LEU A 288 9.94 11.39 -22.59
CA LEU A 288 9.10 12.46 -22.02
C LEU A 288 9.61 13.85 -22.41
N SER A 289 10.93 14.05 -22.44
CA SER A 289 11.53 15.32 -22.85
C SER A 289 11.30 15.65 -24.32
N ALA A 290 11.24 14.63 -25.18
CA ALA A 290 11.04 14.80 -26.61
C ALA A 290 9.56 15.02 -26.99
N GLU A 291 8.64 14.33 -26.31
CA GLU A 291 7.23 14.26 -26.71
C GLU A 291 6.29 15.17 -25.88
N GLN A 292 6.71 15.57 -24.66
CA GLN A 292 5.82 16.20 -23.66
C GLN A 292 6.30 17.57 -23.17
N GLU A 293 7.13 18.28 -23.94
CA GLU A 293 7.59 19.64 -23.65
C GLU A 293 8.18 19.82 -22.24
N ALA A 294 9.08 18.92 -21.84
CA ALA A 294 9.77 19.03 -20.55
C ALA A 294 10.62 20.31 -20.49
N ILE A 295 10.52 21.06 -19.38
CA ILE A 295 11.32 22.25 -19.14
C ILE A 295 12.78 21.87 -18.89
N ARG A 296 13.00 20.83 -18.10
CA ARG A 296 14.33 20.39 -17.69
C ARG A 296 14.33 18.91 -17.35
N MET A 297 15.37 18.21 -17.76
CA MET A 297 15.67 16.84 -17.34
C MET A 297 17.01 16.79 -16.63
N ASN A 298 17.08 16.07 -15.52
CA ASN A 298 18.31 15.74 -14.83
C ASN A 298 18.35 14.25 -14.55
N ASN A 299 19.37 13.55 -15.06
CA ASN A 299 19.55 12.12 -14.84
C ASN A 299 20.84 11.86 -14.05
N ARG A 300 20.69 11.24 -12.88
CA ARG A 300 21.75 10.82 -11.98
C ARG A 300 21.61 9.34 -11.64
N PRO A 301 22.66 8.67 -11.18
CA PRO A 301 22.51 7.29 -10.71
C PRO A 301 21.42 7.13 -9.65
N ALA A 302 21.37 8.04 -8.68
CA ALA A 302 20.39 8.01 -7.61
C ALA A 302 18.96 8.24 -8.10
N PHE A 303 18.76 9.20 -9.01
CA PHE A 303 17.42 9.58 -9.49
C PHE A 303 17.47 10.12 -10.93
N ALA A 304 16.34 10.04 -11.61
CA ALA A 304 16.05 10.88 -12.76
C ALA A 304 14.87 11.79 -12.41
N ARG A 305 14.93 13.06 -12.80
CA ARG A 305 13.84 14.02 -12.59
C ARG A 305 13.54 14.79 -13.86
N VAL A 306 12.26 14.97 -14.13
CA VAL A 306 11.79 15.71 -15.30
C VAL A 306 10.77 16.75 -14.87
N MET A 307 11.05 18.02 -15.17
CA MET A 307 10.22 19.18 -14.80
C MET A 307 9.27 19.54 -15.93
N PHE A 308 8.01 19.78 -15.58
CA PHE A 308 6.95 20.22 -16.49
C PHE A 308 6.19 21.42 -15.91
N ASN A 309 5.60 22.24 -16.79
CA ASN A 309 4.60 23.24 -16.37
C ASN A 309 3.32 22.56 -15.88
N GLN A 310 2.89 21.50 -16.57
CA GLN A 310 1.73 20.69 -16.22
C GLN A 310 2.07 19.20 -16.37
N VAL A 311 1.66 18.39 -15.39
CA VAL A 311 1.82 16.95 -15.43
C VAL A 311 0.49 16.29 -15.79
N THR A 312 0.35 15.95 -17.08
CA THR A 312 -0.85 15.33 -17.64
C THR A 312 -0.99 13.86 -17.23
N ALA A 313 -2.15 13.26 -17.48
CA ALA A 313 -2.38 11.83 -17.26
C ALA A 313 -1.40 10.97 -18.08
N GLU A 314 -1.13 11.35 -19.32
CA GLU A 314 -0.20 10.63 -20.20
C GLU A 314 1.23 10.64 -19.64
N ILE A 315 1.71 11.78 -19.12
CA ILE A 315 3.02 11.88 -18.45
C ILE A 315 3.07 10.93 -17.25
N ARG A 316 2.01 10.88 -16.44
CA ARG A 316 1.93 10.03 -15.24
C ARG A 316 1.93 8.53 -15.57
N GLU A 317 1.25 8.12 -16.63
CA GLU A 317 1.20 6.73 -17.09
C GLU A 317 2.57 6.18 -17.54
N ARG A 318 3.49 7.06 -17.95
CA ARG A 318 4.86 6.69 -18.35
C ARG A 318 5.83 6.55 -17.19
N HIS A 319 5.42 6.85 -15.96
CA HIS A 319 6.29 6.74 -14.81
C HIS A 319 6.81 5.30 -14.63
N CYS A 320 8.12 5.14 -14.43
CA CYS A 320 8.78 3.84 -14.43
C CYS A 320 9.26 3.33 -13.07
N GLY A 321 9.15 4.13 -12.00
CA GLY A 321 9.73 3.78 -10.69
C GLY A 321 11.25 3.96 -10.63
N GLY A 322 11.89 3.30 -9.65
CA GLY A 322 13.35 3.24 -9.54
C GLY A 322 14.04 4.58 -9.27
N GLY A 323 13.36 5.52 -8.60
CA GLY A 323 13.88 6.86 -8.38
C GLY A 323 13.68 7.80 -9.58
N PHE A 324 12.62 7.59 -10.36
CA PHE A 324 12.18 8.51 -11.41
C PHE A 324 11.15 9.48 -10.83
N PHE A 325 11.40 10.79 -10.91
CA PHE A 325 10.51 11.80 -10.36
C PHE A 325 10.05 12.77 -11.44
N LEU A 326 8.74 12.97 -11.50
CA LEU A 326 8.14 14.09 -12.19
C LEU A 326 8.16 15.30 -11.25
N GLU A 327 8.37 16.50 -11.77
CA GLU A 327 8.36 17.73 -10.97
C GLU A 327 7.47 18.78 -11.62
N THR A 328 6.84 19.60 -10.80
CA THR A 328 6.14 20.81 -11.21
C THR A 328 6.20 21.86 -10.11
N VAL A 329 5.88 23.09 -10.42
CA VAL A 329 5.88 24.23 -9.48
C VAL A 329 4.48 24.82 -9.43
N VAL A 330 4.05 25.20 -8.23
CA VAL A 330 2.85 25.99 -7.96
C VAL A 330 3.24 27.21 -7.13
N ASN A 331 2.55 28.32 -7.28
CA ASN A 331 2.78 29.51 -6.46
C ASN A 331 1.80 29.59 -5.29
N GLU A 332 0.72 28.85 -5.35
CA GLU A 332 -0.30 28.74 -4.31
C GLU A 332 -1.00 27.37 -4.35
N LEU A 333 -1.51 26.94 -3.20
CA LEU A 333 -2.17 25.62 -3.05
C LEU A 333 -3.38 25.41 -3.97
N SER A 334 -4.07 26.50 -4.35
CA SER A 334 -5.20 26.45 -5.25
C SER A 334 -4.84 25.89 -6.63
N GLU A 335 -3.60 26.12 -7.09
CA GLU A 335 -3.09 25.64 -8.38
C GLU A 335 -2.86 24.11 -8.40
N LEU A 336 -2.71 23.48 -7.21
CA LEU A 336 -2.62 22.04 -7.12
C LEU A 336 -3.94 21.33 -7.45
N VAL A 337 -5.09 21.91 -7.05
CA VAL A 337 -6.40 21.24 -7.15
C VAL A 337 -6.74 20.79 -8.57
N PRO A 338 -6.59 21.60 -9.64
CA PRO A 338 -6.88 21.17 -11.00
C PRO A 338 -5.89 20.12 -11.55
N MET A 339 -4.76 19.89 -10.88
CA MET A 339 -3.77 18.89 -11.27
C MET A 339 -4.08 17.50 -10.70
N LEU A 340 -4.93 17.44 -9.67
CA LEU A 340 -5.32 16.18 -9.02
C LEU A 340 -6.33 15.41 -9.86
N ASN A 341 -6.21 14.07 -9.86
CA ASN A 341 -7.11 13.19 -10.57
C ASN A 341 -7.52 11.96 -9.75
N ASP A 342 -8.45 11.18 -10.28
CA ASP A 342 -9.03 10.02 -9.58
C ASP A 342 -8.03 8.92 -9.23
N LYS A 343 -6.89 8.84 -9.92
CA LYS A 343 -5.84 7.87 -9.60
C LYS A 343 -4.92 8.32 -8.46
N ASP A 344 -4.93 9.59 -8.07
CA ASP A 344 -4.08 10.07 -6.99
C ASP A 344 -4.51 9.45 -5.66
N GLN A 345 -3.56 8.96 -4.87
CA GLN A 345 -3.84 8.25 -3.63
C GLN A 345 -3.34 9.00 -2.40
N THR A 346 -2.02 9.16 -2.31
CA THR A 346 -1.36 9.75 -1.16
C THR A 346 -0.69 11.06 -1.56
N LEU A 347 -0.99 12.11 -0.82
CA LEU A 347 -0.27 13.37 -0.82
C LEU A 347 0.62 13.39 0.42
N SER A 348 1.92 13.16 0.25
CA SER A 348 2.87 13.44 1.33
C SER A 348 3.24 14.92 1.30
N TYR A 349 3.44 15.53 2.47
CA TYR A 349 3.66 16.97 2.53
C TYR A 349 4.81 17.37 3.46
N PHE A 350 5.34 18.58 3.22
CA PHE A 350 6.26 19.25 4.13
C PHE A 350 6.10 20.77 4.07
N GLY A 351 6.09 21.42 5.24
CA GLY A 351 6.02 22.88 5.38
C GLY A 351 4.63 23.46 5.52
N TYR A 352 3.60 22.62 5.72
CA TYR A 352 2.20 23.03 5.88
C TYR A 352 1.67 22.72 7.26
N ASP A 353 0.82 23.59 7.77
CA ASP A 353 0.07 23.34 8.98
C ASP A 353 -1.26 22.60 8.71
N ARG A 354 -1.97 22.27 9.79
CA ARG A 354 -3.23 21.52 9.69
C ARG A 354 -4.34 22.32 9.03
N GLU A 355 -4.38 23.62 9.20
CA GLU A 355 -5.45 24.48 8.67
C GLU A 355 -5.29 24.60 7.15
N GLU A 356 -4.09 24.86 6.65
CA GLU A 356 -3.77 24.85 5.22
C GLU A 356 -4.18 23.53 4.54
N LEU A 357 -3.89 22.38 5.21
CA LEU A 357 -4.24 21.07 4.66
C LEU A 357 -5.75 20.78 4.69
N LEU A 358 -6.48 21.27 5.69
CA LEU A 358 -7.94 21.16 5.74
C LEU A 358 -8.60 22.02 4.65
N GLU A 359 -8.08 23.22 4.40
CA GLU A 359 -8.55 24.06 3.29
C GLU A 359 -8.29 23.40 1.93
N LEU A 360 -7.09 22.83 1.73
CA LEU A 360 -6.79 22.07 0.53
C LEU A 360 -7.77 20.90 0.37
N ALA A 361 -7.95 20.09 1.40
CA ALA A 361 -8.84 18.93 1.36
C ALA A 361 -10.28 19.32 1.03
N ALA A 362 -10.77 20.44 1.53
CA ALA A 362 -12.12 20.96 1.24
C ALA A 362 -12.30 21.41 -0.24
N ARG A 363 -11.21 21.72 -0.94
CA ARG A 363 -11.21 22.14 -2.35
C ARG A 363 -10.98 21.00 -3.33
N ILE A 364 -10.58 19.81 -2.87
CA ILE A 364 -10.36 18.65 -3.73
C ILE A 364 -11.69 18.12 -4.24
N HIS A 365 -11.86 18.12 -5.56
CA HIS A 365 -13.07 17.63 -6.24
C HIS A 365 -12.86 16.28 -6.92
N ALA A 366 -11.62 15.93 -7.23
CA ALA A 366 -11.27 14.62 -7.76
C ALA A 366 -11.55 13.54 -6.70
N ARG A 367 -11.86 12.33 -7.14
CA ARG A 367 -12.00 11.18 -6.23
C ARG A 367 -10.67 10.74 -5.62
N GLY A 368 -9.54 11.22 -6.11
CA GLY A 368 -8.21 10.95 -5.61
C GLY A 368 -7.89 11.69 -4.31
N ILE A 369 -6.70 11.42 -3.77
CA ILE A 369 -6.18 11.90 -2.48
C ILE A 369 -7.02 11.38 -1.32
N ASP A 370 -6.86 10.10 -1.06
CA ASP A 370 -7.47 9.44 0.09
C ASP A 370 -6.67 9.62 1.39
N ARG A 371 -5.39 10.06 1.26
CA ARG A 371 -4.48 10.27 2.38
C ARG A 371 -3.62 11.51 2.20
N ILE A 372 -3.55 12.35 3.24
CA ILE A 372 -2.62 13.47 3.35
C ILE A 372 -1.76 13.22 4.58
N VAL A 373 -0.46 13.01 4.40
CA VAL A 373 0.46 12.57 5.45
C VAL A 373 1.79 13.34 5.40
N PRO A 374 2.48 13.57 6.53
CA PRO A 374 3.83 14.14 6.47
C PRO A 374 4.79 13.21 5.71
N ILE A 375 5.81 13.77 5.05
CA ILE A 375 6.91 13.00 4.44
C ILE A 375 7.50 12.04 5.48
N GLY A 376 7.74 10.79 5.07
CA GLY A 376 8.18 9.69 5.93
C GLY A 376 7.03 8.82 6.45
N LYS A 377 5.79 9.14 6.06
CA LYS A 377 4.58 8.43 6.47
C LYS A 377 3.74 7.89 5.30
N ALA A 378 4.24 8.01 4.08
CA ALA A 378 3.51 7.57 2.90
C ALA A 378 3.30 6.05 2.87
N LEU A 379 4.25 5.27 3.38
CA LEU A 379 4.22 3.81 3.41
C LEU A 379 3.66 3.23 4.73
N ASP A 380 3.27 4.07 5.69
CA ASP A 380 2.72 3.60 6.97
C ASP A 380 1.39 2.87 6.73
N PHE A 381 1.23 1.69 7.33
CA PHE A 381 -0.03 0.95 7.32
C PHE A 381 -1.10 1.65 8.17
N HIS A 382 -2.33 1.66 7.67
CA HIS A 382 -3.48 2.25 8.35
C HIS A 382 -4.73 1.40 8.08
N GLU A 383 -5.70 1.38 8.98
CA GLU A 383 -6.96 0.65 8.84
C GLU A 383 -7.80 1.14 7.64
N ILE A 384 -7.68 2.43 7.29
CA ILE A 384 -8.29 3.02 6.10
C ILE A 384 -7.26 3.03 4.97
N TRP A 385 -7.62 2.50 3.80
CA TRP A 385 -6.80 2.47 2.59
C TRP A 385 -7.66 2.78 1.37
N ASP A 386 -7.18 3.63 0.48
CA ASP A 386 -7.95 4.11 -0.68
C ASP A 386 -9.35 4.62 -0.30
N GLY A 387 -9.45 5.38 0.81
CA GLY A 387 -10.70 5.88 1.33
C GLY A 387 -11.65 4.81 1.90
N GLN A 388 -11.23 3.55 1.99
CA GLN A 388 -12.04 2.43 2.45
C GLN A 388 -11.59 1.91 3.80
N SER A 389 -12.48 1.83 4.79
CA SER A 389 -12.24 1.14 6.06
C SER A 389 -12.34 -0.36 5.84
N PHE A 390 -11.23 -1.07 6.09
CA PHE A 390 -11.20 -2.52 6.00
C PHE A 390 -12.09 -3.19 7.05
N LEU A 391 -12.03 -2.74 8.29
CA LEU A 391 -12.82 -3.33 9.38
C LEU A 391 -14.32 -3.20 9.11
N ARG A 392 -14.79 -2.04 8.63
CA ARG A 392 -16.19 -1.86 8.23
C ARG A 392 -16.57 -2.73 7.04
N SER A 393 -15.69 -2.85 6.06
CA SER A 393 -15.91 -3.67 4.87
C SER A 393 -15.92 -5.17 5.18
N PHE A 394 -15.14 -5.60 6.17
CA PHE A 394 -15.04 -7.00 6.61
C PHE A 394 -16.08 -7.38 7.68
N THR A 395 -16.90 -6.45 8.13
CA THR A 395 -17.98 -6.71 9.08
C THR A 395 -19.34 -6.32 8.50
N ARG A 396 -20.39 -6.74 9.18
CA ARG A 396 -21.77 -6.32 8.95
C ARG A 396 -22.42 -5.94 10.26
N GLU A 397 -23.35 -5.01 10.24
CA GLU A 397 -24.14 -4.60 11.38
C GLU A 397 -25.45 -5.40 11.48
N ILE A 398 -25.84 -5.78 12.70
CA ILE A 398 -27.17 -6.29 12.99
C ILE A 398 -27.93 -5.19 13.72
N VAL A 399 -29.03 -4.76 13.12
CA VAL A 399 -29.90 -3.75 13.71
C VAL A 399 -31.05 -4.44 14.44
N ILE A 400 -31.27 -4.04 15.71
CA ILE A 400 -32.44 -4.44 16.49
C ILE A 400 -33.27 -3.17 16.67
N ILE A 401 -34.51 -3.20 16.22
CA ILE A 401 -35.47 -2.10 16.29
C ILE A 401 -36.49 -2.38 17.40
#